data_a0df2b8b37583e4fd295df349d4f4db0
#
_entry.id   a0df2b8b37583e4fd295df349d4f4db0
#
_cell.length_a   1.000
_cell.length_b   1.000
_cell.length_c   1.000
_cell.angle_alpha   90.00
_cell.angle_beta   90.00
_cell.angle_gamma   90.00
#
_symmetry.space_group_name_H-M   'P 1'
#
loop_
_entity.id
_entity.type
_entity.pdbx_description
1 polymer ?
#
loop_
_entity_poly.entity_id
_entity_poly.type
_entity_poly.pdbx_seq_one_letter_code
_entity_poly.pdbx_strand_id
1 'polypeptide(L)'
;MRIPTAPSIIAATILVLAASAPTPQATSRLRFAITFPAERSTTPLDGRLLMMISADTAGEPRTQVGGTVATAQVFGVDVDGWKPGETRYVDAAAFGYPLRSLTQVKAGRYRVQAMINRYETFMRSDGHTVKLPPDKWEGQQFASKPGNLYSRPMNMAVDPSMSTNPRLVLDQEIPPVADFKQKETKYVKYLRIKSDLLSKFWGRDMFLGAWILLPFGFDDHPDARYPVAINHGHFPSGVGTWRETPPDPNLAPDYSERFSLAGYNRIQQQLGWQFYQDWTGKGFPRMLLVEIQHATPFYDDSYAVNSANNGPYGDAIMKELVPAIEKQFRGIGAGWARFTYGGSTGGWEAMAVQMFYPDDFNGAWIACPDPIDFRQYTVVNIYEDDNAYYREGPFLRVARPGLRNYLGHIQATMEQLNHRELALGTKTRSGDQWDVWESVYSPVGADGYPKPIWDKVTGKIDKSVAAYWKEHYDLSYILERDWSKLAPKLRGKMRIYVGDMDNYYLNNAVYLAEERIKKLNPPADVVVDYGDRDEHCWNGDHTRANAYSRLRYAQMTFPWFVERMLATAPAGADLRSWRY
;
A
#
# COMPACT_ATOMS: atom_id res chain seq x y z
N MET A 1 26.15 -3.66 88.91
CA MET A 1 26.16 -5.00 88.28
C MET A 1 26.32 -4.78 86.80
N ARG A 2 27.52 -4.93 86.24
CA ARG A 2 27.83 -4.69 84.82
C ARG A 2 27.89 -6.04 84.12
N ILE A 3 27.13 -6.19 83.01
CA ILE A 3 27.16 -7.36 82.12
C ILE A 3 28.02 -6.98 80.91
N PRO A 4 29.00 -7.77 80.50
CA PRO A 4 29.82 -7.45 79.32
C PRO A 4 29.12 -7.91 78.02
N THR A 5 29.09 -7.06 77.05
CA THR A 5 28.66 -7.34 75.68
C THR A 5 29.78 -7.93 74.85
N ALA A 6 29.55 -9.11 74.26
CA ALA A 6 30.47 -9.74 73.30
C ALA A 6 30.21 -9.16 71.86
N PRO A 7 31.24 -8.99 71.01
CA PRO A 7 31.07 -8.52 69.64
C PRO A 7 30.64 -9.68 68.71
N SER A 8 29.56 -9.47 68.01
CA SER A 8 29.09 -10.35 66.91
C SER A 8 29.91 -10.07 65.64
N ILE A 9 30.64 -11.07 65.20
CA ILE A 9 31.32 -11.03 63.88
C ILE A 9 30.30 -11.38 62.82
N ILE A 10 29.93 -10.40 61.98
CA ILE A 10 29.12 -10.61 60.76
C ILE A 10 30.08 -11.03 59.64
N ALA A 11 30.02 -12.32 59.27
CA ALA A 11 30.71 -12.81 58.09
C ALA A 11 29.92 -12.38 56.84
N ALA A 12 30.45 -11.41 56.08
CA ALA A 12 29.88 -11.02 54.78
C ALA A 12 30.26 -12.07 53.72
N THR A 13 29.32 -12.89 53.33
CA THR A 13 29.45 -13.81 52.19
C THR A 13 29.32 -13.00 50.90
N ILE A 14 30.45 -12.75 50.22
CA ILE A 14 30.46 -12.12 48.88
C ILE A 14 30.00 -13.19 47.89
N LEU A 15 28.76 -13.05 47.41
CA LEU A 15 28.24 -13.80 46.25
C LEU A 15 28.87 -13.20 44.97
N VAL A 16 29.85 -13.86 44.42
CA VAL A 16 30.39 -13.53 43.11
C VAL A 16 29.38 -14.02 42.06
N LEU A 17 28.51 -13.13 41.57
CA LEU A 17 27.72 -13.35 40.36
C LEU A 17 28.68 -13.43 39.18
N ALA A 18 29.01 -14.64 38.74
CA ALA A 18 29.65 -14.86 37.45
C ALA A 18 28.72 -14.36 36.35
N ALA A 19 29.04 -13.20 35.79
CA ALA A 19 28.40 -12.76 34.54
C ALA A 19 28.71 -13.83 33.47
N SER A 20 27.69 -14.57 33.08
CA SER A 20 27.76 -15.49 31.94
C SER A 20 28.14 -14.65 30.72
N ALA A 21 29.32 -14.86 30.17
CA ALA A 21 29.73 -14.31 28.89
C ALA A 21 28.66 -14.73 27.84
N PRO A 22 28.27 -13.85 26.92
CA PRO A 22 27.36 -14.22 25.86
C PRO A 22 27.94 -15.42 25.11
N THR A 23 27.20 -16.50 25.08
CA THR A 23 27.54 -17.69 24.30
C THR A 23 27.81 -17.25 22.86
N PRO A 24 28.95 -17.62 22.25
CA PRO A 24 29.20 -17.29 20.86
C PRO A 24 28.02 -17.81 20.03
N GLN A 25 27.35 -16.92 19.31
CA GLN A 25 26.26 -17.30 18.43
C GLN A 25 26.83 -18.26 17.39
N ALA A 26 26.37 -19.49 17.38
CA ALA A 26 26.85 -20.52 16.46
C ALA A 26 26.69 -19.99 15.04
N THR A 27 27.80 -19.87 14.32
CA THR A 27 27.78 -19.48 12.90
C THR A 27 27.06 -20.56 12.12
N SER A 28 25.90 -20.26 11.53
CA SER A 28 25.20 -21.19 10.65
C SER A 28 26.14 -21.61 9.53
N ARG A 29 26.28 -22.91 9.32
CA ARG A 29 26.99 -23.49 8.19
C ARG A 29 26.06 -23.81 7.02
N LEU A 30 24.75 -23.73 7.25
CA LEU A 30 23.73 -23.87 6.21
C LEU A 30 23.78 -22.66 5.28
N ARG A 31 23.80 -22.92 3.98
CA ARG A 31 23.61 -21.92 2.92
C ARG A 31 22.87 -22.54 1.75
N PHE A 32 21.90 -21.86 1.21
CA PHE A 32 21.18 -22.29 0.02
C PHE A 32 21.94 -21.84 -1.23
N ALA A 33 22.30 -22.80 -2.09
CA ALA A 33 22.97 -22.57 -3.35
C ALA A 33 21.93 -22.44 -4.46
N ILE A 34 21.82 -21.25 -5.06
CA ILE A 34 20.76 -20.93 -6.00
C ILE A 34 21.37 -20.58 -7.36
N THR A 35 20.81 -21.14 -8.43
CA THR A 35 21.23 -20.89 -9.82
C THR A 35 20.00 -20.65 -10.69
N PHE A 36 20.20 -20.09 -11.89
CA PHE A 36 19.21 -20.11 -12.96
C PHE A 36 19.86 -20.56 -14.27
N PRO A 37 19.14 -21.31 -15.15
CA PRO A 37 19.68 -21.81 -16.37
C PRO A 37 19.61 -20.78 -17.51
N ALA A 38 20.49 -20.93 -18.53
CA ALA A 38 20.56 -20.02 -19.67
C ALA A 38 19.27 -20.03 -20.53
N GLU A 39 18.49 -21.09 -20.48
CA GLU A 39 17.18 -21.20 -21.14
C GLU A 39 16.15 -20.24 -20.58
N ARG A 40 16.36 -19.70 -19.36
CA ARG A 40 15.48 -18.71 -18.73
C ARG A 40 15.96 -17.27 -18.93
N SER A 41 17.27 -17.07 -19.02
CA SER A 41 17.86 -15.79 -19.41
C SER A 41 19.28 -16.03 -19.91
N THR A 42 19.59 -15.53 -21.09
CA THR A 42 20.95 -15.53 -21.64
C THR A 42 21.77 -14.33 -21.16
N THR A 43 21.10 -13.32 -20.59
CA THR A 43 21.72 -12.10 -20.04
C THR A 43 21.80 -12.18 -18.51
N PRO A 44 22.78 -11.50 -17.90
CA PRO A 44 22.84 -11.37 -16.45
C PRO A 44 21.58 -10.72 -15.88
N LEU A 45 21.20 -11.12 -14.67
CA LEU A 45 20.03 -10.61 -13.95
C LEU A 45 20.45 -9.69 -12.81
N ASP A 46 19.67 -8.61 -12.65
CA ASP A 46 19.66 -7.76 -11.47
C ASP A 46 18.36 -8.00 -10.70
N GLY A 47 18.39 -7.95 -9.37
CA GLY A 47 17.17 -8.12 -8.60
C GLY A 47 17.37 -8.42 -7.13
N ARG A 48 16.27 -8.75 -6.48
CA ARG A 48 16.24 -9.28 -5.11
C ARG A 48 16.05 -10.78 -5.14
N LEU A 49 17.08 -11.53 -4.76
CA LEU A 49 17.01 -12.97 -4.57
C LEU A 49 16.38 -13.26 -3.22
N LEU A 50 15.24 -13.96 -3.24
CA LEU A 50 14.45 -14.32 -2.08
C LEU A 50 14.50 -15.83 -1.84
N MET A 51 14.74 -16.22 -0.60
CA MET A 51 14.66 -17.60 -0.12
C MET A 51 13.57 -17.73 0.91
N MET A 52 12.55 -18.54 0.65
CA MET A 52 11.40 -18.73 1.52
C MET A 52 11.40 -20.13 2.15
N ILE A 53 11.05 -20.19 3.44
CA ILE A 53 10.95 -21.42 4.24
C ILE A 53 9.58 -21.40 4.92
N SER A 54 8.73 -22.39 4.63
CA SER A 54 7.40 -22.49 5.23
C SER A 54 7.24 -23.79 6.03
N ALA A 55 6.58 -23.68 7.17
CA ALA A 55 6.11 -24.82 7.93
C ALA A 55 4.80 -25.39 7.35
N ASP A 56 4.01 -24.57 6.65
CA ASP A 56 2.88 -25.04 5.86
C ASP A 56 3.37 -25.62 4.53
N THR A 57 3.10 -26.93 4.34
CA THR A 57 3.52 -27.66 3.16
C THR A 57 2.44 -27.78 2.08
N ALA A 58 1.28 -27.18 2.28
CA ALA A 58 0.14 -27.27 1.35
C ALA A 58 0.31 -26.34 0.13
N GLY A 59 0.83 -25.12 0.35
CA GLY A 59 0.97 -24.10 -0.69
C GLY A 59 2.40 -23.87 -1.15
N GLU A 60 2.59 -22.91 -2.06
CA GLU A 60 3.90 -22.42 -2.46
C GLU A 60 4.42 -21.38 -1.47
N PRO A 61 5.64 -21.53 -0.90
CA PRO A 61 6.18 -20.57 0.06
C PRO A 61 6.16 -19.10 -0.41
N ARG A 62 6.36 -18.84 -1.70
CA ARG A 62 6.34 -17.48 -2.27
C ARG A 62 5.00 -16.76 -2.08
N THR A 63 3.90 -17.50 -1.96
CA THR A 63 2.55 -16.93 -1.76
C THR A 63 2.14 -16.87 -0.29
N GLN A 64 3.01 -17.31 0.62
CA GLN A 64 2.73 -17.37 2.05
C GLN A 64 3.48 -16.31 2.88
N VAL A 65 4.17 -15.37 2.22
CA VAL A 65 4.87 -14.26 2.90
C VAL A 65 3.87 -13.14 3.18
N GLY A 66 3.54 -12.94 4.44
CA GLY A 66 2.55 -11.95 4.89
C GLY A 66 3.06 -11.08 6.04
N GLY A 67 2.24 -10.10 6.45
CA GLY A 67 2.58 -9.13 7.51
C GLY A 67 2.25 -9.59 8.93
N THR A 68 1.64 -10.76 9.11
CA THR A 68 1.27 -11.30 10.44
C THR A 68 2.22 -12.42 10.86
N VAL A 69 2.06 -12.92 12.08
CA VAL A 69 2.87 -14.04 12.60
C VAL A 69 2.64 -15.37 11.83
N ALA A 70 1.49 -15.52 11.17
CA ALA A 70 1.17 -16.66 10.30
C ALA A 70 1.76 -16.44 8.91
N THR A 71 3.08 -16.45 8.79
CA THR A 71 3.81 -16.18 7.56
C THR A 71 4.93 -17.20 7.30
N ALA A 72 5.30 -17.40 6.04
CA ALA A 72 6.55 -18.06 5.70
C ALA A 72 7.74 -17.16 6.09
N GLN A 73 8.83 -17.80 6.50
CA GLN A 73 10.12 -17.13 6.67
C GLN A 73 10.67 -16.73 5.30
N VAL A 74 11.13 -15.49 5.15
CA VAL A 74 11.82 -15.01 3.95
C VAL A 74 13.20 -14.44 4.30
N PHE A 75 14.19 -14.68 3.44
CA PHE A 75 15.53 -14.08 3.47
C PHE A 75 15.83 -13.47 2.12
N GLY A 76 16.37 -12.24 2.11
CA GLY A 76 16.63 -11.53 0.87
C GLY A 76 18.09 -11.10 0.71
N VAL A 77 18.59 -11.19 -0.53
CA VAL A 77 19.92 -10.73 -0.94
C VAL A 77 19.81 -9.99 -2.27
N ASP A 78 20.40 -8.80 -2.37
CA ASP A 78 20.49 -8.11 -3.66
C ASP A 78 21.52 -8.80 -4.56
N VAL A 79 21.20 -8.95 -5.82
CA VAL A 79 22.11 -9.48 -6.85
C VAL A 79 22.20 -8.51 -8.02
N ASP A 80 23.44 -8.26 -8.44
CA ASP A 80 23.76 -7.43 -9.60
C ASP A 80 24.60 -8.24 -10.58
N GLY A 81 24.24 -8.19 -11.87
CA GLY A 81 24.95 -8.86 -12.94
C GLY A 81 25.08 -10.37 -12.75
N TRP A 82 24.10 -11.01 -12.12
CA TRP A 82 24.10 -12.46 -11.86
C TRP A 82 23.97 -13.23 -13.16
N LYS A 83 25.02 -13.99 -13.51
CA LYS A 83 25.12 -14.71 -14.79
C LYS A 83 24.39 -16.06 -14.76
N PRO A 84 23.83 -16.53 -15.88
CA PRO A 84 23.27 -17.89 -15.98
C PRO A 84 24.28 -18.94 -15.59
N GLY A 85 23.85 -19.96 -14.83
CA GLY A 85 24.69 -21.03 -14.30
C GLY A 85 25.58 -20.64 -13.11
N GLU A 86 25.79 -19.36 -12.83
CA GLU A 86 26.53 -18.90 -11.66
C GLU A 86 25.73 -19.20 -10.38
N THR A 87 26.41 -19.64 -9.33
CA THR A 87 25.78 -19.92 -8.04
C THR A 87 25.81 -18.67 -7.15
N ARG A 88 24.65 -18.25 -6.65
CA ARG A 88 24.49 -17.28 -5.56
C ARG A 88 24.07 -18.00 -4.30
N TYR A 89 24.45 -17.48 -3.17
CA TYR A 89 24.16 -18.09 -1.88
C TYR A 89 23.26 -17.19 -1.04
N VAL A 90 22.29 -17.82 -0.37
CA VAL A 90 21.57 -17.22 0.75
C VAL A 90 22.03 -17.94 2.01
N ASP A 91 22.66 -17.21 2.91
CA ASP A 91 23.28 -17.71 4.14
C ASP A 91 22.90 -16.86 5.36
N ALA A 92 23.62 -17.02 6.47
CA ALA A 92 23.36 -16.34 7.73
C ALA A 92 23.49 -14.80 7.67
N ALA A 93 24.16 -14.25 6.64
CA ALA A 93 24.28 -12.81 6.43
C ALA A 93 23.06 -12.18 5.78
N ALA A 94 22.20 -12.97 5.12
CA ALA A 94 20.98 -12.50 4.51
C ALA A 94 20.01 -11.93 5.56
N PHE A 95 19.42 -10.77 5.26
CA PHE A 95 18.40 -10.19 6.12
C PHE A 95 17.10 -10.98 5.97
N GLY A 96 16.50 -11.37 7.09
CA GLY A 96 15.29 -12.17 7.11
C GLY A 96 14.13 -11.58 7.91
N TYR A 97 12.93 -12.11 7.64
CA TYR A 97 11.68 -11.87 8.35
C TYR A 97 10.82 -13.15 8.34
N PRO A 98 10.11 -13.51 9.44
CA PRO A 98 10.11 -12.86 10.77
C PRO A 98 11.39 -13.08 11.59
N LEU A 99 12.13 -14.14 11.31
CA LEU A 99 13.45 -14.35 11.94
C LEU A 99 14.51 -13.55 11.19
N ARG A 100 15.35 -12.85 11.94
CA ARG A 100 16.36 -11.95 11.40
C ARG A 100 17.48 -12.66 10.63
N SER A 101 17.83 -13.87 11.04
CA SER A 101 18.93 -14.63 10.46
C SER A 101 18.56 -16.10 10.30
N LEU A 102 19.16 -16.74 9.28
CA LEU A 102 19.04 -18.17 9.04
C LEU A 102 19.51 -19.02 10.24
N THR A 103 20.39 -18.48 11.10
CA THR A 103 20.85 -19.14 12.33
C THR A 103 19.73 -19.36 13.35
N GLN A 104 18.65 -18.62 13.27
CA GLN A 104 17.53 -18.66 14.21
C GLN A 104 16.43 -19.64 13.79
N VAL A 105 16.50 -20.19 12.58
CA VAL A 105 15.53 -21.19 12.10
C VAL A 105 15.69 -22.46 12.92
N LYS A 106 14.60 -22.98 13.48
CA LYS A 106 14.63 -24.24 14.22
C LYS A 106 14.89 -25.40 13.26
N ALA A 107 15.68 -26.38 13.71
CA ALA A 107 15.85 -27.62 12.94
C ALA A 107 14.49 -28.31 12.75
N GLY A 108 14.18 -28.71 11.52
CA GLY A 108 12.87 -29.29 11.20
C GLY A 108 12.70 -29.63 9.71
N ARG A 109 11.52 -30.13 9.37
CA ARG A 109 11.11 -30.33 7.98
C ARG A 109 10.26 -29.15 7.52
N TYR A 110 10.63 -28.61 6.38
CA TYR A 110 10.00 -27.40 5.82
C TYR A 110 9.79 -27.57 4.31
N ARG A 111 8.90 -26.77 3.77
CA ARG A 111 8.78 -26.53 2.35
C ARG A 111 9.59 -25.27 2.01
N VAL A 112 10.52 -25.39 1.06
CA VAL A 112 11.44 -24.31 0.69
C VAL A 112 11.26 -23.93 -0.77
N GLN A 113 11.45 -22.66 -1.09
CA GLN A 113 11.38 -22.13 -2.44
C GLN A 113 12.27 -20.91 -2.57
N ALA A 114 12.91 -20.73 -3.72
CA ALA A 114 13.65 -19.53 -4.05
C ALA A 114 13.03 -18.82 -5.25
N MET A 115 13.18 -17.49 -5.30
CA MET A 115 12.81 -16.70 -6.48
C MET A 115 13.68 -15.46 -6.60
N ILE A 116 13.71 -14.85 -7.78
CA ILE A 116 14.26 -13.51 -7.99
C ILE A 116 13.14 -12.55 -8.36
N ASN A 117 13.01 -11.45 -7.61
CA ASN A 117 12.27 -10.27 -8.04
C ASN A 117 13.19 -9.44 -8.92
N ARG A 118 12.99 -9.51 -10.24
CA ARG A 118 13.88 -8.89 -11.23
C ARG A 118 13.74 -7.39 -11.24
N TYR A 119 14.88 -6.72 -11.34
CA TYR A 119 14.99 -5.28 -11.51
C TYR A 119 15.33 -4.93 -12.96
N GLU A 120 14.85 -3.77 -13.39
CA GLU A 120 15.21 -3.14 -14.66
C GLU A 120 15.92 -1.81 -14.39
N THR A 121 16.78 -1.42 -15.32
CA THR A 121 17.50 -0.14 -15.24
C THR A 121 16.64 0.99 -15.81
N PHE A 122 16.55 2.08 -15.07
CA PHE A 122 15.89 3.32 -15.46
C PHE A 122 16.91 4.46 -15.45
N MET A 123 16.92 5.26 -16.53
CA MET A 123 17.72 6.47 -16.66
C MET A 123 16.79 7.67 -16.55
N ARG A 124 16.66 8.23 -15.36
CA ARG A 124 15.74 9.32 -15.10
C ARG A 124 16.25 10.65 -15.66
N SER A 125 15.31 11.55 -15.95
CA SER A 125 15.63 12.89 -16.50
C SER A 125 16.39 13.79 -15.52
N ASP A 126 16.44 13.44 -14.24
CA ASP A 126 17.25 14.12 -13.21
C ASP A 126 18.74 13.69 -13.22
N GLY A 127 19.13 12.82 -14.15
CA GLY A 127 20.50 12.33 -14.34
C GLY A 127 20.85 11.06 -13.53
N HIS A 128 19.96 10.55 -12.69
CA HIS A 128 20.20 9.33 -11.94
C HIS A 128 19.85 8.07 -12.73
N THR A 129 20.67 7.04 -12.53
CA THR A 129 20.39 5.69 -13.02
C THR A 129 20.06 4.78 -11.84
N VAL A 130 18.88 4.16 -11.84
CA VAL A 130 18.38 3.32 -10.76
C VAL A 130 17.91 1.96 -11.30
N LYS A 131 18.00 0.92 -10.46
CA LYS A 131 17.51 -0.42 -10.74
C LYS A 131 16.30 -0.73 -9.88
N LEU A 132 15.13 -0.91 -10.49
CA LEU A 132 13.84 -1.00 -9.83
C LEU A 132 13.05 -2.21 -10.30
N PRO A 133 12.14 -2.75 -9.48
CA PRO A 133 11.22 -3.83 -9.83
C PRO A 133 9.96 -3.30 -10.51
N PRO A 134 9.95 -2.94 -11.82
CA PRO A 134 8.79 -2.30 -12.42
C PRO A 134 7.58 -3.22 -12.42
N ASP A 135 6.41 -2.63 -12.22
CA ASP A 135 5.13 -3.27 -12.46
C ASP A 135 5.02 -3.79 -13.90
N LYS A 136 4.48 -4.96 -14.07
CA LYS A 136 4.18 -5.59 -15.37
C LYS A 136 2.67 -5.79 -15.54
N TRP A 137 1.86 -4.92 -14.95
CA TRP A 137 0.40 -4.94 -14.91
C TRP A 137 -0.19 -5.97 -13.96
N GLU A 138 0.59 -6.44 -12.99
CA GLU A 138 0.15 -7.31 -11.89
C GLU A 138 -0.10 -6.58 -10.58
N GLY A 139 0.22 -5.28 -10.48
CA GLY A 139 0.09 -4.49 -9.27
C GLY A 139 1.24 -4.69 -8.27
N GLN A 140 2.49 -4.73 -8.74
CA GLN A 140 3.74 -4.81 -7.92
C GLN A 140 3.82 -6.00 -6.95
N GLN A 141 3.14 -7.08 -7.24
CA GLN A 141 3.17 -8.28 -6.40
C GLN A 141 4.34 -9.20 -6.79
N PHE A 142 5.47 -9.15 -6.05
CA PHE A 142 6.67 -9.92 -6.38
C PHE A 142 6.38 -11.40 -6.64
N ALA A 143 5.43 -12.00 -5.89
CA ALA A 143 5.06 -13.41 -5.99
C ALA A 143 4.33 -13.77 -7.29
N SER A 144 3.74 -12.80 -7.99
CA SER A 144 2.99 -12.98 -9.24
C SER A 144 3.51 -12.11 -10.40
N LYS A 145 4.61 -11.36 -10.20
CA LYS A 145 5.14 -10.45 -11.20
C LYS A 145 5.67 -11.19 -12.42
N PRO A 146 5.16 -10.89 -13.63
CA PRO A 146 5.60 -11.50 -14.87
C PRO A 146 7.11 -11.37 -15.11
N GLY A 147 7.71 -12.47 -15.55
CA GLY A 147 9.13 -12.55 -15.82
C GLY A 147 10.01 -12.82 -14.60
N ASN A 148 9.48 -12.80 -13.37
CA ASN A 148 10.22 -13.28 -12.21
C ASN A 148 10.48 -14.79 -12.33
N LEU A 149 11.72 -15.20 -12.02
CA LEU A 149 12.08 -16.62 -12.02
C LEU A 149 11.97 -17.19 -10.60
N TYR A 150 11.51 -18.43 -10.51
CA TYR A 150 11.36 -19.13 -9.24
C TYR A 150 11.69 -20.62 -9.36
N SER A 151 12.04 -21.24 -8.23
CA SER A 151 12.26 -22.67 -8.15
C SER A 151 10.96 -23.43 -7.88
N ARG A 152 10.90 -24.70 -8.26
CA ARG A 152 9.85 -25.58 -7.73
C ARG A 152 9.97 -25.68 -6.22
N PRO A 153 8.85 -25.71 -5.48
CA PRO A 153 8.90 -25.90 -4.02
C PRO A 153 9.38 -27.31 -3.68
N MET A 154 10.23 -27.42 -2.66
CA MET A 154 10.82 -28.68 -2.21
C MET A 154 10.61 -28.91 -0.71
N ASN A 155 10.21 -30.13 -0.32
CA ASN A 155 10.16 -30.52 1.09
C ASN A 155 11.52 -31.06 1.50
N MET A 156 12.15 -30.48 2.54
CA MET A 156 13.48 -30.90 3.01
C MET A 156 13.67 -30.68 4.51
N ALA A 157 14.69 -31.32 5.05
CA ALA A 157 15.18 -30.99 6.38
C ALA A 157 16.04 -29.73 6.32
N VAL A 158 15.80 -28.78 7.23
CA VAL A 158 16.58 -27.56 7.41
C VAL A 158 17.14 -27.58 8.82
N ASP A 159 18.47 -27.54 8.96
CA ASP A 159 19.16 -27.47 10.25
C ASP A 159 20.35 -26.50 10.12
N PRO A 160 20.27 -25.31 10.74
CA PRO A 160 21.32 -24.30 10.67
C PRO A 160 22.67 -24.75 11.27
N SER A 161 22.69 -25.74 12.13
CA SER A 161 23.92 -26.27 12.73
C SER A 161 24.71 -27.16 11.78
N MET A 162 24.07 -27.70 10.74
CA MET A 162 24.69 -28.61 9.79
C MET A 162 25.33 -27.86 8.62
N SER A 163 26.50 -28.33 8.20
CA SER A 163 27.19 -27.82 7.00
C SER A 163 26.57 -28.44 5.74
N THR A 164 25.45 -27.90 5.28
CA THR A 164 24.75 -28.35 4.08
C THR A 164 24.57 -27.19 3.09
N ASN A 165 24.57 -27.56 1.78
CA ASN A 165 24.34 -26.59 0.70
C ASN A 165 23.22 -27.11 -0.23
N PRO A 166 21.95 -27.07 0.22
CA PRO A 166 20.83 -27.43 -0.65
C PRO A 166 20.84 -26.58 -1.92
N ARG A 167 20.59 -27.23 -3.06
CA ARG A 167 20.58 -26.55 -4.36
C ARG A 167 19.16 -26.34 -4.82
N LEU A 168 18.87 -25.09 -5.26
CA LEU A 168 17.61 -24.71 -5.91
C LEU A 168 17.94 -24.09 -7.28
N VAL A 169 17.12 -24.44 -8.26
CA VAL A 169 17.26 -23.91 -9.62
C VAL A 169 16.01 -23.10 -9.94
N LEU A 170 16.18 -21.85 -10.36
CA LEU A 170 15.10 -20.98 -10.81
C LEU A 170 14.76 -21.33 -12.26
N ASP A 171 14.09 -22.46 -12.47
CA ASP A 171 13.72 -23.02 -13.79
C ASP A 171 12.28 -22.74 -14.20
N GLN A 172 11.50 -22.06 -13.32
CA GLN A 172 10.14 -21.62 -13.60
C GLN A 172 10.11 -20.11 -13.83
N GLU A 173 9.17 -19.63 -14.63
CA GLU A 173 8.96 -18.22 -14.91
C GLU A 173 7.48 -17.87 -14.76
N ILE A 174 7.18 -16.70 -14.16
CA ILE A 174 5.81 -16.21 -14.04
C ILE A 174 5.38 -15.67 -15.40
N PRO A 175 4.23 -16.17 -15.93
CA PRO A 175 3.76 -15.77 -17.25
C PRO A 175 3.26 -14.33 -17.28
N PRO A 176 3.16 -13.70 -18.47
CA PRO A 176 2.54 -12.38 -18.64
C PRO A 176 1.10 -12.35 -18.15
N VAL A 177 0.67 -11.18 -17.66
CA VAL A 177 -0.74 -10.92 -17.34
C VAL A 177 -1.58 -10.98 -18.62
N ALA A 178 -2.77 -11.55 -18.54
CA ALA A 178 -3.70 -11.57 -19.66
C ALA A 178 -4.10 -10.14 -20.07
N ASP A 179 -4.35 -9.94 -21.36
CA ASP A 179 -4.79 -8.63 -21.87
C ASP A 179 -6.11 -8.21 -21.21
N PHE A 180 -6.11 -7.08 -20.55
CA PHE A 180 -7.28 -6.55 -19.83
C PHE A 180 -8.45 -6.26 -20.75
N LYS A 181 -8.24 -5.97 -22.03
CA LYS A 181 -9.33 -5.82 -23.00
C LYS A 181 -10.23 -7.05 -23.11
N GLN A 182 -9.71 -8.24 -22.84
CA GLN A 182 -10.49 -9.47 -22.81
C GLN A 182 -11.52 -9.52 -21.66
N LYS A 183 -11.37 -8.65 -20.66
CA LYS A 183 -12.31 -8.51 -19.54
C LYS A 183 -13.39 -7.45 -19.79
N GLU A 184 -13.36 -6.76 -20.93
CA GLU A 184 -14.39 -5.77 -21.26
C GLU A 184 -15.76 -6.43 -21.43
N THR A 185 -16.79 -5.73 -20.97
CA THR A 185 -18.19 -6.10 -21.12
C THR A 185 -18.97 -4.97 -21.80
N LYS A 186 -20.32 -5.07 -21.82
CA LYS A 186 -21.15 -3.94 -22.22
C LYS A 186 -20.87 -2.71 -21.37
N TYR A 187 -20.73 -2.88 -20.05
CA TYR A 187 -20.59 -1.77 -19.10
C TYR A 187 -19.16 -1.46 -18.73
N VAL A 188 -18.28 -2.46 -18.62
CA VAL A 188 -16.89 -2.29 -18.22
C VAL A 188 -16.01 -2.09 -19.45
N LYS A 189 -15.26 -1.00 -19.48
CA LYS A 189 -14.28 -0.68 -20.53
C LYS A 189 -12.91 -0.50 -19.95
N TYR A 190 -11.90 -0.71 -20.78
CA TYR A 190 -10.50 -0.53 -20.41
C TYR A 190 -9.80 0.48 -21.33
N LEU A 191 -9.13 1.45 -20.74
CA LEU A 191 -8.28 2.41 -21.44
C LEU A 191 -6.84 2.28 -20.97
N ARG A 192 -5.90 2.32 -21.91
CA ARG A 192 -4.47 2.44 -21.63
C ARG A 192 -3.88 3.46 -22.55
N ILE A 193 -3.16 4.43 -22.00
CA ILE A 193 -2.49 5.48 -22.77
C ILE A 193 -0.99 5.49 -22.46
N LYS A 194 -0.18 5.90 -23.41
CA LYS A 194 1.20 6.28 -23.16
C LYS A 194 1.20 7.69 -22.55
N SER A 195 1.92 7.86 -21.45
CA SER A 195 2.13 9.15 -20.82
C SER A 195 3.43 9.77 -21.33
N ASP A 196 3.35 10.93 -21.95
CA ASP A 196 4.54 11.66 -22.41
C ASP A 196 5.30 12.27 -21.24
N LEU A 197 4.59 12.78 -20.23
CA LEU A 197 5.19 13.34 -19.02
C LEU A 197 6.01 12.30 -18.26
N LEU A 198 5.44 11.13 -18.01
CA LEU A 198 6.13 10.05 -17.31
C LEU A 198 7.25 9.43 -18.14
N SER A 199 7.02 9.25 -19.45
CA SER A 199 8.04 8.71 -20.35
C SER A 199 9.27 9.61 -20.41
N LYS A 200 9.07 10.92 -20.40
CA LYS A 200 10.17 11.90 -20.32
C LYS A 200 10.94 11.79 -19.00
N PHE A 201 10.24 11.63 -17.88
CA PHE A 201 10.89 11.51 -16.57
C PHE A 201 11.69 10.21 -16.44
N TRP A 202 11.10 9.07 -16.84
CA TRP A 202 11.70 7.74 -16.66
C TRP A 202 12.65 7.31 -17.78
N GLY A 203 12.80 8.13 -18.86
CA GLY A 203 13.67 7.84 -19.99
C GLY A 203 13.25 6.63 -20.84
N ARG A 204 11.99 6.19 -20.73
CA ARG A 204 11.40 5.07 -21.47
C ARG A 204 9.88 5.20 -21.53
N ASP A 205 9.24 4.43 -22.41
CA ASP A 205 7.79 4.45 -22.51
C ASP A 205 7.13 4.03 -21.19
N MET A 206 6.30 4.94 -20.65
CA MET A 206 5.48 4.75 -19.46
C MET A 206 4.02 4.89 -19.81
N PHE A 207 3.17 4.14 -19.10
CA PHE A 207 1.75 4.08 -19.42
C PHE A 207 0.91 4.32 -18.17
N LEU A 208 -0.28 4.86 -18.38
CA LEU A 208 -1.37 4.95 -17.43
C LEU A 208 -2.55 4.14 -17.94
N GLY A 209 -3.33 3.56 -17.05
CA GLY A 209 -4.52 2.79 -17.38
C GLY A 209 -5.74 3.24 -16.60
N ALA A 210 -6.90 2.81 -17.03
CA ALA A 210 -8.14 2.96 -16.27
C ALA A 210 -9.16 1.90 -16.65
N TRP A 211 -9.93 1.46 -15.66
CA TRP A 211 -11.20 0.79 -15.84
C TRP A 211 -12.33 1.79 -15.77
N ILE A 212 -13.25 1.75 -16.69
CA ILE A 212 -14.38 2.67 -16.77
C ILE A 212 -15.66 1.87 -16.73
N LEU A 213 -16.51 2.12 -15.73
CA LEU A 213 -17.86 1.60 -15.68
C LEU A 213 -18.81 2.61 -16.32
N LEU A 214 -19.39 2.22 -17.45
CA LEU A 214 -20.33 3.06 -18.20
C LEU A 214 -21.71 3.08 -17.54
N PRO A 215 -22.40 4.22 -17.49
CA PRO A 215 -23.76 4.29 -16.95
C PRO A 215 -24.74 3.49 -17.81
N PHE A 216 -25.79 3.00 -17.16
CA PHE A 216 -26.88 2.32 -17.87
C PHE A 216 -27.49 3.27 -18.92
N GLY A 217 -27.78 2.75 -20.13
CA GLY A 217 -28.29 3.56 -21.25
C GLY A 217 -27.24 4.35 -22.01
N PHE A 218 -25.95 4.14 -21.75
CA PHE A 218 -24.86 4.88 -22.41
C PHE A 218 -24.97 4.87 -23.94
N ASP A 219 -25.23 3.70 -24.56
CA ASP A 219 -25.35 3.58 -26.02
C ASP A 219 -26.67 4.13 -26.56
N ASP A 220 -27.73 4.14 -25.72
CA ASP A 220 -29.08 4.59 -26.11
C ASP A 220 -29.20 6.13 -26.10
N HIS A 221 -28.22 6.84 -25.43
CA HIS A 221 -28.18 8.28 -25.31
C HIS A 221 -26.85 8.85 -25.84
N PRO A 222 -26.60 8.85 -27.15
CA PRO A 222 -25.30 9.21 -27.75
C PRO A 222 -24.89 10.65 -27.50
N ASP A 223 -25.84 11.57 -27.31
CA ASP A 223 -25.57 12.99 -27.06
C ASP A 223 -25.34 13.33 -25.58
N ALA A 224 -25.59 12.38 -24.66
CA ALA A 224 -25.39 12.59 -23.24
C ALA A 224 -23.91 12.73 -22.89
N ARG A 225 -23.62 13.65 -21.96
CA ARG A 225 -22.32 13.82 -21.36
C ARG A 225 -22.39 13.57 -19.86
N TYR A 226 -21.41 12.89 -19.31
CA TYR A 226 -21.50 12.31 -17.98
C TYR A 226 -20.56 12.98 -16.99
N PRO A 227 -21.00 13.20 -15.75
CA PRO A 227 -20.09 13.47 -14.65
C PRO A 227 -19.13 12.29 -14.44
N VAL A 228 -17.97 12.58 -13.84
CA VAL A 228 -16.93 11.57 -13.61
C VAL A 228 -16.64 11.45 -12.10
N ALA A 229 -16.67 10.22 -11.60
CA ALA A 229 -16.24 9.86 -10.27
C ALA A 229 -14.99 8.99 -10.36
N ILE A 230 -13.86 9.48 -9.85
CA ILE A 230 -12.58 8.77 -9.87
C ILE A 230 -12.38 8.08 -8.51
N ASN A 231 -12.33 6.77 -8.52
CA ASN A 231 -11.91 5.97 -7.39
C ASN A 231 -10.39 5.85 -7.40
N HIS A 232 -9.80 6.24 -6.27
CA HIS A 232 -8.37 6.12 -6.02
C HIS A 232 -8.07 4.91 -5.14
N GLY A 233 -6.88 4.35 -5.25
CA GLY A 233 -6.39 3.24 -4.45
C GLY A 233 -5.35 2.42 -5.17
N HIS A 234 -5.03 1.25 -4.62
CA HIS A 234 -4.09 0.31 -5.20
C HIS A 234 -4.53 -0.16 -6.58
N PHE A 235 -3.59 -0.71 -7.33
CA PHE A 235 -3.74 -1.12 -8.73
C PHE A 235 -4.98 -2.00 -8.96
N PRO A 236 -6.02 -1.50 -9.65
CA PRO A 236 -7.23 -2.27 -9.88
C PRO A 236 -7.07 -3.25 -11.05
N SER A 237 -7.51 -4.49 -10.88
CA SER A 237 -7.56 -5.51 -11.94
C SER A 237 -8.91 -5.59 -12.65
N GLY A 238 -9.83 -4.67 -12.37
CA GLY A 238 -11.20 -4.53 -12.85
C GLY A 238 -11.91 -3.43 -12.07
N VAL A 239 -13.22 -3.29 -12.28
CA VAL A 239 -14.05 -2.43 -11.42
C VAL A 239 -14.32 -3.17 -10.11
N GLY A 240 -13.96 -2.57 -8.98
CA GLY A 240 -14.13 -3.19 -7.66
C GLY A 240 -15.60 -3.43 -7.31
N THR A 241 -15.88 -4.51 -6.63
CA THR A 241 -17.23 -4.91 -6.21
C THR A 241 -18.29 -4.92 -7.34
N TRP A 242 -17.90 -5.08 -8.60
CA TRP A 242 -18.80 -5.16 -9.75
C TRP A 242 -18.99 -6.59 -10.22
N ARG A 243 -20.24 -7.01 -10.45
CA ARG A 243 -20.56 -8.36 -10.95
C ARG A 243 -21.84 -8.33 -11.77
N GLU A 244 -21.76 -8.69 -13.06
CA GLU A 244 -22.89 -8.69 -14.01
C GLU A 244 -23.72 -9.99 -13.98
N THR A 245 -23.33 -10.98 -13.19
CA THR A 245 -24.04 -12.26 -13.07
C THR A 245 -24.50 -12.52 -11.64
N PRO A 246 -25.61 -13.23 -11.43
CA PRO A 246 -26.01 -13.64 -10.08
C PRO A 246 -24.91 -14.35 -9.31
N PRO A 247 -24.93 -14.33 -7.98
CA PRO A 247 -24.00 -15.09 -7.17
C PRO A 247 -24.01 -16.58 -7.52
N ASP A 248 -22.83 -17.21 -7.52
CA ASP A 248 -22.70 -18.64 -7.74
C ASP A 248 -23.25 -19.41 -6.52
N PRO A 249 -24.35 -20.17 -6.68
CA PRO A 249 -24.94 -20.92 -5.56
C PRO A 249 -24.03 -22.05 -5.04
N ASN A 250 -23.08 -22.49 -5.88
CA ASN A 250 -22.16 -23.59 -5.54
C ASN A 250 -20.81 -23.10 -5.02
N LEU A 251 -20.60 -21.78 -4.91
CA LEU A 251 -19.35 -21.23 -4.38
C LEU A 251 -19.07 -21.77 -2.97
N ALA A 252 -17.96 -22.47 -2.79
CA ALA A 252 -17.53 -22.89 -1.46
C ALA A 252 -17.26 -21.65 -0.59
N PRO A 253 -17.79 -21.60 0.65
CA PRO A 253 -17.54 -20.46 1.53
C PRO A 253 -16.07 -20.44 1.95
N ASP A 254 -15.47 -19.25 1.90
CA ASP A 254 -14.18 -18.97 2.54
C ASP A 254 -14.35 -18.61 4.02
N TYR A 255 -13.25 -18.29 4.68
CA TYR A 255 -13.25 -17.66 5.99
C TYR A 255 -12.39 -16.40 5.94
N SER A 256 -12.96 -15.27 6.31
CA SER A 256 -12.21 -14.02 6.46
C SER A 256 -11.70 -13.89 7.89
N GLU A 257 -10.40 -14.10 8.10
CA GLU A 257 -9.73 -13.86 9.39
C GLU A 257 -9.96 -12.41 9.88
N ARG A 258 -9.89 -11.45 8.96
CA ARG A 258 -10.05 -10.04 9.26
C ARG A 258 -11.38 -9.72 9.91
N PHE A 259 -12.47 -10.26 9.36
CA PHE A 259 -13.83 -9.96 9.82
C PHE A 259 -14.40 -11.06 10.71
N SER A 260 -13.62 -12.12 10.99
CA SER A 260 -14.08 -13.33 11.69
C SER A 260 -15.41 -13.86 11.10
N LEU A 261 -15.48 -13.90 9.76
CA LEU A 261 -16.71 -14.13 9.04
C LEU A 261 -16.56 -15.24 8.00
N ALA A 262 -17.39 -16.28 8.13
CA ALA A 262 -17.46 -17.35 7.14
C ALA A 262 -18.27 -16.91 5.91
N GLY A 263 -17.80 -17.31 4.72
CA GLY A 263 -18.47 -17.02 3.46
C GLY A 263 -18.38 -15.55 3.00
N TYR A 264 -17.31 -14.86 3.35
CA TYR A 264 -17.12 -13.48 2.92
C TYR A 264 -17.08 -13.35 1.38
N ASN A 265 -16.51 -14.32 0.68
CA ASN A 265 -16.53 -14.41 -0.77
C ASN A 265 -17.97 -14.45 -1.36
N ARG A 266 -18.91 -15.08 -0.67
CA ARG A 266 -20.35 -15.09 -1.07
C ARG A 266 -20.97 -13.71 -0.88
N ILE A 267 -20.66 -13.02 0.22
CA ILE A 267 -21.09 -11.65 0.48
C ILE A 267 -20.57 -10.71 -0.61
N GLN A 268 -19.31 -10.84 -1.00
CA GLN A 268 -18.71 -10.06 -2.08
C GLN A 268 -19.46 -10.29 -3.41
N GLN A 269 -19.78 -11.53 -3.77
CA GLN A 269 -20.56 -11.81 -4.98
C GLN A 269 -21.98 -11.24 -4.90
N GLN A 270 -22.63 -11.35 -3.75
CA GLN A 270 -23.98 -10.82 -3.55
C GLN A 270 -24.01 -9.30 -3.66
N LEU A 271 -23.10 -8.60 -3.00
CA LEU A 271 -23.03 -7.14 -3.05
C LEU A 271 -22.55 -6.63 -4.41
N GLY A 272 -21.70 -7.37 -5.10
CA GLY A 272 -21.32 -7.06 -6.49
C GLY A 272 -22.50 -7.17 -7.45
N TRP A 273 -23.31 -8.22 -7.32
CA TRP A 273 -24.55 -8.37 -8.08
C TRP A 273 -25.60 -7.30 -7.71
N GLN A 274 -25.74 -6.97 -6.43
CA GLN A 274 -26.59 -5.87 -5.98
C GLN A 274 -26.13 -4.53 -6.58
N PHE A 275 -24.83 -4.29 -6.66
CA PHE A 275 -24.31 -3.08 -7.28
C PHE A 275 -24.66 -3.01 -8.78
N TYR A 276 -24.57 -4.12 -9.52
CA TYR A 276 -25.05 -4.18 -10.91
C TYR A 276 -26.54 -3.85 -11.02
N GLN A 277 -27.37 -4.41 -10.14
CA GLN A 277 -28.82 -4.14 -10.13
C GLN A 277 -29.12 -2.68 -9.80
N ASP A 278 -28.44 -2.10 -8.80
CA ASP A 278 -28.56 -0.69 -8.44
C ASP A 278 -28.14 0.20 -9.63
N TRP A 279 -26.96 -0.07 -10.22
CA TRP A 279 -26.38 0.70 -11.33
C TRP A 279 -27.28 0.71 -12.58
N THR A 280 -27.88 -0.41 -12.90
CA THR A 280 -28.78 -0.54 -14.04
C THR A 280 -30.23 -0.13 -13.72
N GLY A 281 -30.52 0.14 -12.45
CA GLY A 281 -31.82 0.62 -11.99
C GLY A 281 -32.10 2.07 -12.43
N LYS A 282 -33.39 2.44 -12.49
CA LYS A 282 -33.82 3.79 -12.93
C LYS A 282 -33.39 4.91 -11.95
N GLY A 283 -33.22 4.59 -10.68
CA GLY A 283 -32.92 5.58 -9.63
C GLY A 283 -31.43 5.85 -9.40
N PHE A 284 -30.52 5.08 -10.01
CA PHE A 284 -29.10 5.28 -9.79
C PHE A 284 -28.53 6.40 -10.68
N PRO A 285 -27.64 7.27 -10.17
CA PRO A 285 -27.05 8.35 -10.95
C PRO A 285 -26.30 7.87 -12.19
N ARG A 286 -26.48 8.57 -13.32
CA ARG A 286 -25.76 8.26 -14.57
C ARG A 286 -24.43 9.02 -14.58
N MET A 287 -23.36 8.37 -14.13
CA MET A 287 -21.99 8.89 -14.04
C MET A 287 -21.03 7.87 -14.61
N LEU A 288 -19.85 8.30 -15.05
CA LEU A 288 -18.72 7.41 -15.26
C LEU A 288 -18.07 7.11 -13.91
N LEU A 289 -17.94 5.83 -13.57
CA LEU A 289 -17.05 5.41 -12.47
C LEU A 289 -15.72 5.00 -13.10
N VAL A 290 -14.63 5.58 -12.59
CA VAL A 290 -13.29 5.37 -13.12
C VAL A 290 -12.39 4.84 -12.01
N GLU A 291 -11.71 3.73 -12.25
CA GLU A 291 -10.66 3.18 -11.39
C GLU A 291 -9.33 3.28 -12.14
N ILE A 292 -8.42 4.11 -11.67
CA ILE A 292 -7.16 4.42 -12.36
C ILE A 292 -6.05 3.44 -12.03
N GLN A 293 -5.19 3.17 -13.02
CA GLN A 293 -3.96 2.39 -12.88
C GLN A 293 -2.78 3.32 -13.13
N HIS A 294 -2.02 3.59 -12.08
CA HIS A 294 -0.91 4.54 -12.10
C HIS A 294 0.32 4.01 -11.39
N ALA A 295 0.61 2.72 -11.59
CA ALA A 295 1.77 2.06 -11.02
C ALA A 295 3.07 2.77 -11.38
N THR A 296 3.98 2.83 -10.41
CA THR A 296 5.34 3.35 -10.57
C THR A 296 6.34 2.19 -10.66
N PRO A 297 7.61 2.43 -11.03
CA PRO A 297 8.63 1.40 -10.89
C PRO A 297 8.96 0.99 -9.45
N PHE A 298 8.45 1.71 -8.44
CA PHE A 298 8.62 1.39 -7.02
C PHE A 298 7.41 0.65 -6.43
N TYR A 299 6.19 0.98 -6.88
CA TYR A 299 4.98 0.51 -6.23
C TYR A 299 3.77 0.44 -7.19
N ASP A 300 2.68 -0.18 -6.74
CA ASP A 300 1.47 -0.42 -7.52
C ASP A 300 0.64 0.85 -7.79
N ASP A 301 0.89 1.92 -7.08
CA ASP A 301 0.30 3.24 -7.32
C ASP A 301 1.32 4.37 -7.11
N SER A 302 0.97 5.59 -7.47
CA SER A 302 1.82 6.79 -7.37
C SER A 302 1.38 7.77 -6.30
N TYR A 303 0.37 7.43 -5.49
CA TYR A 303 -0.34 8.37 -4.62
C TYR A 303 -0.98 9.56 -5.37
N ALA A 304 -1.14 9.43 -6.70
CA ALA A 304 -1.76 10.42 -7.60
C ALA A 304 -1.17 11.85 -7.47
N VAL A 305 0.08 12.00 -7.05
CA VAL A 305 0.77 13.28 -6.88
C VAL A 305 2.08 13.34 -7.63
N ASN A 306 2.60 14.55 -7.83
CA ASN A 306 3.95 14.75 -8.32
C ASN A 306 4.96 14.44 -7.21
N SER A 307 6.00 13.69 -7.52
CA SER A 307 7.02 13.24 -6.58
C SER A 307 8.43 13.38 -7.15
N ALA A 308 9.40 13.69 -6.29
CA ALA A 308 10.79 13.79 -6.70
C ALA A 308 11.35 12.47 -7.23
N ASN A 309 10.93 11.33 -6.65
CA ASN A 309 11.41 10.01 -7.04
C ASN A 309 10.59 9.35 -8.15
N ASN A 310 9.25 9.56 -8.15
CA ASN A 310 8.34 8.93 -9.09
C ASN A 310 8.06 9.80 -10.32
N GLY A 311 8.29 11.11 -10.25
CA GLY A 311 8.01 12.04 -11.33
C GLY A 311 6.60 12.63 -11.29
N PRO A 312 6.12 13.24 -12.39
CA PRO A 312 4.92 14.05 -12.40
C PRO A 312 3.62 13.24 -12.58
N TYR A 313 3.36 12.24 -11.72
CA TYR A 313 2.16 11.39 -11.83
C TYR A 313 0.85 12.17 -11.64
N GLY A 314 0.80 13.10 -10.68
CA GLY A 314 -0.38 13.93 -10.50
C GLY A 314 -0.72 14.71 -11.78
N ASP A 315 0.26 15.34 -12.38
CA ASP A 315 0.11 16.06 -13.64
C ASP A 315 -0.24 15.13 -14.82
N ALA A 316 0.37 13.95 -14.88
CA ALA A 316 0.08 12.97 -15.93
C ALA A 316 -1.35 12.44 -15.84
N ILE A 317 -1.85 12.17 -14.63
CA ILE A 317 -3.24 11.79 -14.41
C ILE A 317 -4.17 12.92 -14.84
N MET A 318 -3.93 14.16 -14.39
CA MET A 318 -4.83 15.28 -14.61
C MET A 318 -4.76 15.88 -16.02
N LYS A 319 -3.60 15.83 -16.68
CA LYS A 319 -3.39 16.47 -17.99
C LYS A 319 -3.42 15.49 -19.16
N GLU A 320 -3.23 14.19 -18.92
CA GLU A 320 -3.19 13.17 -19.98
C GLU A 320 -4.31 12.12 -19.79
N LEU A 321 -4.40 11.43 -18.65
CA LEU A 321 -5.34 10.32 -18.46
C LEU A 321 -6.79 10.80 -18.37
N VAL A 322 -7.11 11.73 -17.47
CA VAL A 322 -8.49 12.22 -17.26
C VAL A 322 -9.08 12.82 -18.53
N PRO A 323 -8.37 13.71 -19.27
CA PRO A 323 -8.86 14.21 -20.57
C PRO A 323 -9.08 13.11 -21.62
N ALA A 324 -8.22 12.08 -21.66
CA ALA A 324 -8.39 10.95 -22.57
C ALA A 324 -9.66 10.14 -22.26
N ILE A 325 -9.92 9.88 -20.96
CA ILE A 325 -11.14 9.21 -20.49
C ILE A 325 -12.38 10.03 -20.89
N GLU A 326 -12.40 11.32 -20.56
CA GLU A 326 -13.56 12.18 -20.84
C GLU A 326 -13.84 12.34 -22.33
N LYS A 327 -12.79 12.43 -23.13
CA LYS A 327 -12.92 12.47 -24.60
C LYS A 327 -13.52 11.17 -25.16
N GLN A 328 -13.02 10.03 -24.69
CA GLN A 328 -13.44 8.72 -25.22
C GLN A 328 -14.81 8.31 -24.71
N PHE A 329 -15.15 8.61 -23.46
CA PHE A 329 -16.37 8.16 -22.81
C PHE A 329 -17.37 9.29 -22.51
N ARG A 330 -17.27 10.40 -23.26
CA ARG A 330 -18.24 11.48 -23.20
C ARG A 330 -18.38 12.12 -21.81
N GLY A 331 -17.27 12.32 -21.09
CA GLY A 331 -17.25 13.10 -19.87
C GLY A 331 -17.62 14.57 -20.13
N ILE A 332 -18.16 15.25 -19.11
CA ILE A 332 -18.50 16.69 -19.18
C ILE A 332 -17.25 17.55 -19.40
N GLY A 333 -16.10 17.12 -18.89
CA GLY A 333 -14.83 17.83 -19.10
C GLY A 333 -14.65 19.09 -18.26
N ALA A 334 -15.36 19.21 -17.14
CA ALA A 334 -15.32 20.39 -16.28
C ALA A 334 -15.24 20.00 -14.80
N GLY A 335 -14.47 20.78 -14.02
CA GLY A 335 -14.21 20.48 -12.60
C GLY A 335 -15.47 20.38 -11.75
N TRP A 336 -16.52 21.15 -12.05
CA TRP A 336 -17.78 21.07 -11.32
C TRP A 336 -18.49 19.71 -11.42
N ALA A 337 -18.14 18.90 -12.43
CA ALA A 337 -18.71 17.59 -12.69
C ALA A 337 -17.72 16.42 -12.42
N ARG A 338 -16.58 16.71 -11.79
CA ARG A 338 -15.61 15.68 -11.38
C ARG A 338 -15.59 15.53 -9.88
N PHE A 339 -15.51 14.28 -9.44
CA PHE A 339 -15.41 13.91 -8.03
C PHE A 339 -14.32 12.88 -7.83
N THR A 340 -13.77 12.85 -6.63
CA THR A 340 -12.75 11.90 -6.23
C THR A 340 -13.17 11.19 -4.95
N TYR A 341 -12.84 9.92 -4.81
CA TYR A 341 -13.12 9.15 -3.61
C TYR A 341 -12.15 7.98 -3.50
N GLY A 342 -12.05 7.41 -2.31
CA GLY A 342 -11.24 6.24 -2.06
C GLY A 342 -11.10 5.94 -0.57
N GLY A 343 -10.49 4.81 -0.29
CA GLY A 343 -10.19 4.38 1.08
C GLY A 343 -8.71 4.03 1.25
N SER A 344 -8.17 4.22 2.47
CA SER A 344 -6.76 3.97 2.77
C SER A 344 -5.84 4.88 1.93
N THR A 345 -4.92 4.31 1.18
CA THR A 345 -4.15 5.00 0.13
C THR A 345 -5.05 5.89 -0.72
N GLY A 346 -6.16 5.34 -1.24
CA GLY A 346 -7.10 6.11 -2.05
C GLY A 346 -7.81 7.24 -1.29
N GLY A 347 -7.97 7.13 0.02
CA GLY A 347 -8.47 8.21 0.85
C GLY A 347 -7.49 9.37 0.93
N TRP A 348 -6.21 9.09 1.11
CA TRP A 348 -5.16 10.09 1.06
C TRP A 348 -5.06 10.75 -0.33
N GLU A 349 -5.09 9.93 -1.39
CA GLU A 349 -5.06 10.40 -2.78
C GLU A 349 -6.25 11.31 -3.09
N ALA A 350 -7.47 10.92 -2.68
CA ALA A 350 -8.68 11.72 -2.88
C ALA A 350 -8.56 13.09 -2.19
N MET A 351 -7.99 13.16 -0.99
CA MET A 351 -7.71 14.42 -0.31
C MET A 351 -6.64 15.23 -1.02
N ALA A 352 -5.53 14.60 -1.41
CA ALA A 352 -4.40 15.25 -2.05
C ALA A 352 -4.79 15.87 -3.40
N VAL A 353 -5.46 15.12 -4.28
CA VAL A 353 -5.88 15.67 -5.58
C VAL A 353 -6.91 16.78 -5.43
N GLN A 354 -7.84 16.68 -4.46
CA GLN A 354 -8.78 17.77 -4.16
C GLN A 354 -8.06 19.04 -3.69
N MET A 355 -6.96 18.90 -2.94
CA MET A 355 -6.18 20.03 -2.44
C MET A 355 -5.22 20.61 -3.47
N PHE A 356 -4.55 19.76 -4.25
CA PHE A 356 -3.54 20.20 -5.22
C PHE A 356 -4.13 20.62 -6.56
N TYR A 357 -5.32 20.11 -6.90
CA TYR A 357 -6.10 20.46 -8.11
C TYR A 357 -7.52 20.94 -7.73
N PRO A 358 -7.65 21.98 -6.89
CA PRO A 358 -8.93 22.32 -6.26
C PRO A 358 -9.99 22.85 -7.22
N ASP A 359 -9.58 23.33 -8.39
CA ASP A 359 -10.49 23.80 -9.44
C ASP A 359 -10.95 22.66 -10.37
N ASP A 360 -10.23 21.53 -10.37
CA ASP A 360 -10.50 20.37 -11.22
C ASP A 360 -11.50 19.38 -10.61
N PHE A 361 -11.80 19.51 -9.32
CA PHE A 361 -12.74 18.64 -8.61
C PHE A 361 -13.77 19.44 -7.81
N ASN A 362 -14.99 18.93 -7.77
CA ASN A 362 -16.11 19.49 -7.02
C ASN A 362 -16.33 18.83 -5.66
N GLY A 363 -15.65 17.76 -5.35
CA GLY A 363 -15.74 17.12 -4.05
C GLY A 363 -14.92 15.84 -3.91
N ALA A 364 -14.52 15.56 -2.67
CA ALA A 364 -13.76 14.40 -2.26
C ALA A 364 -14.46 13.64 -1.13
N TRP A 365 -14.62 12.32 -1.30
CA TRP A 365 -15.05 11.41 -0.25
C TRP A 365 -13.84 10.60 0.22
N ILE A 366 -13.36 10.94 1.41
CA ILE A 366 -12.06 10.54 1.95
C ILE A 366 -12.31 9.53 3.06
N ALA A 367 -12.19 8.24 2.77
CA ALA A 367 -12.42 7.20 3.77
C ALA A 367 -11.11 6.64 4.32
N CYS A 368 -11.03 6.49 5.64
CA CYS A 368 -9.88 5.90 6.34
C CYS A 368 -8.51 6.29 5.73
N PRO A 369 -8.25 7.59 5.48
CA PRO A 369 -7.08 7.99 4.70
C PRO A 369 -5.79 7.54 5.39
N ASP A 370 -4.78 7.19 4.59
CA ASP A 370 -3.41 7.07 5.07
C ASP A 370 -3.00 8.34 5.83
N PRO A 371 -1.93 8.35 6.63
CA PRO A 371 -1.66 9.45 7.54
C PRO A 371 -1.70 10.81 6.85
N ILE A 372 -2.72 11.62 7.16
CA ILE A 372 -2.89 12.99 6.64
C ILE A 372 -2.26 14.05 7.55
N ASP A 373 -1.78 13.65 8.73
CA ASP A 373 -1.03 14.46 9.69
C ASP A 373 0.14 13.66 10.24
N PHE A 374 1.36 14.04 9.90
CA PHE A 374 2.54 13.25 10.22
C PHE A 374 3.04 13.42 11.67
N ARG A 375 2.35 14.20 12.52
CA ARG A 375 2.49 14.09 13.97
C ARG A 375 1.95 12.76 14.50
N GLN A 376 1.15 12.08 13.67
CA GLN A 376 0.72 10.69 13.86
C GLN A 376 0.85 9.93 12.53
N TYR A 377 2.09 9.73 12.10
CA TYR A 377 2.41 8.86 10.98
C TYR A 377 2.18 7.40 11.41
N THR A 378 0.93 6.98 11.35
CA THR A 378 0.30 5.88 12.08
C THR A 378 0.37 6.07 13.62
N VAL A 379 1.47 5.70 14.27
CA VAL A 379 1.71 5.81 15.72
C VAL A 379 2.99 6.56 16.07
N VAL A 380 3.62 7.21 15.09
CA VAL A 380 4.91 7.89 15.23
C VAL A 380 4.77 9.37 14.93
N ASN A 381 5.22 10.23 15.86
CA ASN A 381 5.45 11.64 15.54
C ASN A 381 6.83 11.77 14.89
N ILE A 382 6.87 11.79 13.55
CA ILE A 382 8.16 11.82 12.82
C ILE A 382 8.94 13.11 13.07
N TYR A 383 8.31 14.16 13.61
CA TYR A 383 8.95 15.45 13.91
C TYR A 383 9.64 15.45 15.27
N GLU A 384 9.07 14.77 16.26
CA GLU A 384 9.51 14.82 17.66
C GLU A 384 10.14 13.52 18.15
N ASP A 385 9.62 12.36 17.73
CA ASP A 385 10.16 11.06 18.12
C ASP A 385 11.54 10.82 17.48
N ASP A 386 12.44 10.17 18.22
CA ASP A 386 13.77 9.79 17.71
C ASP A 386 13.77 8.42 17.04
N ASN A 387 12.81 7.56 17.41
CA ASN A 387 12.75 6.18 16.94
C ASN A 387 11.33 5.78 16.54
N ALA A 388 11.19 5.16 15.36
CA ALA A 388 9.94 4.70 14.81
C ALA A 388 9.45 3.38 15.43
N TYR A 389 10.34 2.55 15.97
CA TYR A 389 10.02 1.20 16.43
C TYR A 389 9.70 1.13 17.92
N TYR A 390 10.33 2.03 18.69
CA TYR A 390 10.26 2.00 20.13
C TYR A 390 9.93 3.38 20.71
N ARG A 391 9.21 3.37 21.81
CA ARG A 391 9.11 4.51 22.70
C ARG A 391 10.07 4.28 23.88
N GLU A 392 11.05 5.14 24.00
CA GLU A 392 12.04 5.06 25.06
C GLU A 392 11.51 5.69 26.34
N GLY A 393 11.81 5.05 27.47
CA GLY A 393 11.61 5.58 28.80
C GLY A 393 12.90 5.45 29.61
N PRO A 394 12.99 6.08 30.79
CA PRO A 394 14.23 6.09 31.57
C PRO A 394 14.69 4.69 32.05
N PHE A 395 13.79 3.72 32.12
CA PHE A 395 14.09 2.37 32.62
C PHE A 395 13.73 1.24 31.66
N LEU A 396 12.88 1.51 30.67
CA LEU A 396 12.50 0.49 29.68
C LEU A 396 12.05 1.15 28.38
N ARG A 397 12.09 0.38 27.32
CA ARG A 397 11.51 0.75 26.03
C ARG A 397 10.31 -0.14 25.71
N VAL A 398 9.34 0.42 25.00
CA VAL A 398 8.14 -0.29 24.56
C VAL A 398 8.08 -0.30 23.04
N ALA A 399 7.84 -1.47 22.45
CA ALA A 399 7.65 -1.58 21.00
C ALA A 399 6.37 -0.84 20.58
N ARG A 400 6.45 -0.05 19.50
CA ARG A 400 5.28 0.59 18.92
C ARG A 400 4.45 -0.42 18.13
N PRO A 401 3.12 -0.43 18.31
CA PRO A 401 2.25 -1.29 17.52
C PRO A 401 2.22 -0.81 16.06
N GLY A 402 2.08 -1.72 15.10
CA GLY A 402 1.98 -1.38 13.68
C GLY A 402 0.66 -1.83 13.06
N LEU A 403 0.11 -2.93 13.58
CA LEU A 403 -1.15 -3.50 13.12
C LEU A 403 -1.94 -4.03 14.33
N ARG A 404 -3.23 -3.74 14.38
CA ARG A 404 -4.18 -4.27 15.38
C ARG A 404 -5.42 -4.86 14.72
N ASN A 405 -6.15 -5.73 15.43
CA ASN A 405 -7.52 -6.10 15.06
C ASN A 405 -8.53 -5.12 15.69
N TYR A 406 -9.82 -5.29 15.38
CA TYR A 406 -10.91 -4.43 15.89
C TYR A 406 -11.11 -4.49 17.42
N LEU A 407 -10.55 -5.48 18.09
CA LEU A 407 -10.52 -5.59 19.57
C LEU A 407 -9.31 -4.87 20.18
N GLY A 408 -8.42 -4.29 19.35
CA GLY A 408 -7.21 -3.62 19.80
C GLY A 408 -6.01 -4.54 20.03
N HIS A 409 -6.13 -5.84 19.76
CA HIS A 409 -5.01 -6.78 19.91
C HIS A 409 -3.96 -6.53 18.83
N ILE A 410 -2.72 -6.33 19.25
CA ILE A 410 -1.58 -6.07 18.37
C ILE A 410 -1.26 -7.35 17.58
N GLN A 411 -1.25 -7.25 16.26
CA GLN A 411 -0.93 -8.32 15.33
C GLN A 411 0.49 -8.23 14.78
N ALA A 412 1.04 -7.00 14.69
CA ALA A 412 2.42 -6.75 14.31
C ALA A 412 2.91 -5.42 14.90
N THR A 413 4.21 -5.31 15.15
CA THR A 413 4.86 -4.06 15.55
C THR A 413 5.37 -3.29 14.34
N MET A 414 5.70 -1.99 14.53
CA MET A 414 6.34 -1.16 13.52
C MET A 414 7.65 -1.79 13.00
N GLU A 415 8.49 -2.32 13.90
CA GLU A 415 9.72 -3.00 13.53
C GLU A 415 9.45 -4.22 12.64
N GLN A 416 8.48 -5.06 12.99
CA GLN A 416 8.15 -6.26 12.22
C GLN A 416 7.71 -5.93 10.79
N LEU A 417 6.83 -4.94 10.61
CA LEU A 417 6.37 -4.52 9.28
C LEU A 417 7.53 -4.00 8.42
N ASN A 418 8.38 -3.13 9.00
CA ASN A 418 9.53 -2.57 8.28
C ASN A 418 10.63 -3.61 8.01
N HIS A 419 10.86 -4.56 8.92
CA HIS A 419 11.80 -5.65 8.69
C HIS A 419 11.32 -6.60 7.59
N ARG A 420 10.01 -6.82 7.45
CA ARG A 420 9.46 -7.56 6.31
C ARG A 420 9.83 -6.88 5.00
N GLU A 421 9.60 -5.59 4.89
CA GLU A 421 9.94 -4.82 3.71
C GLU A 421 11.44 -4.89 3.40
N LEU A 422 12.29 -4.71 4.42
CA LEU A 422 13.74 -4.80 4.24
C LEU A 422 14.22 -6.19 3.78
N ALA A 423 13.52 -7.25 4.18
CA ALA A 423 13.79 -8.59 3.64
C ALA A 423 13.40 -8.71 2.17
N LEU A 424 12.26 -8.12 1.77
CA LEU A 424 11.74 -8.16 0.40
C LEU A 424 12.49 -7.23 -0.56
N GLY A 425 13.01 -6.08 -0.08
CA GLY A 425 13.75 -5.13 -0.89
C GLY A 425 14.56 -4.15 -0.06
N THR A 426 15.73 -3.74 -0.55
CA THR A 426 16.50 -2.63 -0.02
C THR A 426 16.26 -1.37 -0.86
N LYS A 427 16.63 -0.19 -0.36
CA LYS A 427 16.53 1.07 -1.10
C LYS A 427 15.09 1.35 -1.60
N THR A 428 14.10 1.13 -0.76
CA THR A 428 12.68 1.42 -1.05
C THR A 428 12.11 0.56 -2.20
N ARG A 429 12.54 -0.70 -2.33
CA ARG A 429 12.19 -1.59 -3.45
C ARG A 429 11.41 -2.84 -3.05
N SER A 430 10.82 -2.85 -1.86
CA SER A 430 10.04 -4.02 -1.40
C SER A 430 8.72 -4.19 -2.14
N GLY A 431 8.11 -3.11 -2.63
CA GLY A 431 6.75 -3.10 -3.16
C GLY A 431 5.69 -3.13 -2.06
N ASP A 432 6.01 -2.72 -0.84
CA ASP A 432 5.10 -2.64 0.31
C ASP A 432 4.92 -1.20 0.82
N GLN A 433 3.95 -0.99 1.70
CA GLN A 433 3.36 0.29 2.08
C GLN A 433 4.34 1.34 2.63
N TRP A 434 5.29 0.96 3.50
CA TRP A 434 6.26 1.90 4.08
C TRP A 434 7.28 2.38 3.05
N ASP A 435 7.67 1.49 2.13
CA ASP A 435 8.55 1.83 1.03
C ASP A 435 7.82 2.70 -0.01
N VAL A 436 6.52 2.50 -0.26
CA VAL A 436 5.79 3.39 -1.17
C VAL A 436 5.74 4.81 -0.63
N TRP A 437 5.44 5.00 0.66
CA TRP A 437 5.45 6.32 1.26
C TRP A 437 6.82 6.99 1.13
N GLU A 438 7.91 6.26 1.35
CA GLU A 438 9.26 6.78 1.10
C GLU A 438 9.47 7.16 -0.37
N SER A 439 9.02 6.32 -1.31
CA SER A 439 9.20 6.61 -2.75
C SER A 439 8.44 7.85 -3.19
N VAL A 440 7.28 8.13 -2.59
CA VAL A 440 6.46 9.30 -2.90
C VAL A 440 6.95 10.53 -2.16
N TYR A 441 7.15 10.44 -0.84
CA TYR A 441 7.32 11.60 0.02
C TYR A 441 8.76 12.06 0.20
N SER A 442 9.76 11.19 -0.03
CA SER A 442 11.15 11.51 0.27
C SER A 442 11.86 12.33 -0.81
N PRO A 443 12.85 13.14 -0.43
CA PRO A 443 13.77 13.71 -1.38
C PRO A 443 14.65 12.62 -2.00
N VAL A 444 15.20 12.89 -3.18
CA VAL A 444 16.13 11.99 -3.87
C VAL A 444 17.47 11.94 -3.12
N GLY A 445 17.96 10.74 -2.86
CA GLY A 445 19.30 10.52 -2.31
C GLY A 445 20.41 10.68 -3.36
N ALA A 446 21.65 10.81 -2.91
CA ALA A 446 22.80 10.95 -3.80
C ALA A 446 23.03 9.75 -4.74
N ASP A 447 22.49 8.59 -4.38
CA ASP A 447 22.53 7.38 -5.19
C ASP A 447 21.30 7.21 -6.11
N GLY A 448 20.44 8.24 -6.18
CA GLY A 448 19.23 8.26 -6.99
C GLY A 448 18.01 7.56 -6.38
N TYR A 449 18.14 6.90 -5.24
CA TYR A 449 17.03 6.28 -4.53
C TYR A 449 16.43 7.24 -3.49
N PRO A 450 15.19 7.00 -3.01
CA PRO A 450 14.58 7.81 -1.97
C PRO A 450 15.43 7.82 -0.69
N LYS A 451 15.56 8.97 -0.04
CA LYS A 451 16.15 9.01 1.30
C LYS A 451 15.18 8.39 2.31
N PRO A 452 15.61 7.39 3.10
CA PRO A 452 14.72 6.77 4.06
C PRO A 452 14.32 7.76 5.18
N ILE A 453 13.04 7.72 5.57
CA ILE A 453 12.52 8.50 6.72
C ILE A 453 13.14 8.01 8.04
N TRP A 454 13.50 6.73 8.12
CA TRP A 454 14.26 6.14 9.20
C TRP A 454 15.15 5.01 8.71
N ASP A 455 16.19 4.74 9.46
CA ASP A 455 16.98 3.53 9.23
C ASP A 455 16.12 2.27 9.45
N LYS A 456 15.93 1.48 8.41
CA LYS A 456 15.02 0.31 8.43
C LYS A 456 15.46 -0.80 9.39
N VAL A 457 16.73 -0.83 9.84
CA VAL A 457 17.22 -1.82 10.81
C VAL A 457 16.96 -1.36 12.24
N THR A 458 17.19 -0.07 12.53
CA THR A 458 17.19 0.47 13.89
C THR A 458 15.97 1.31 14.25
N GLY A 459 15.21 1.78 13.26
CA GLY A 459 14.09 2.69 13.44
C GLY A 459 14.49 4.15 13.72
N LYS A 460 15.79 4.53 13.64
CA LYS A 460 16.24 5.90 13.89
C LYS A 460 15.73 6.84 12.81
N ILE A 461 14.99 7.88 13.21
CA ILE A 461 14.32 8.83 12.31
C ILE A 461 15.31 9.89 11.81
N ASP A 462 15.27 10.18 10.50
CA ASP A 462 15.98 11.31 9.88
C ASP A 462 15.09 12.56 9.89
N LYS A 463 15.40 13.49 10.80
CA LYS A 463 14.63 14.73 10.97
C LYS A 463 14.70 15.65 9.74
N SER A 464 15.74 15.56 8.92
CA SER A 464 15.82 16.34 7.68
C SER A 464 14.84 15.85 6.62
N VAL A 465 14.65 14.53 6.55
CA VAL A 465 13.64 13.91 5.68
C VAL A 465 12.24 14.22 6.20
N ALA A 466 12.03 14.12 7.52
CA ALA A 466 10.74 14.48 8.15
C ALA A 466 10.34 15.94 7.85
N ALA A 467 11.28 16.87 7.89
CA ALA A 467 11.03 18.27 7.54
C ALA A 467 10.62 18.44 6.06
N TYR A 468 11.26 17.71 5.15
CA TYR A 468 10.87 17.71 3.74
C TYR A 468 9.45 17.15 3.54
N TRP A 469 9.11 16.04 4.19
CA TRP A 469 7.77 15.44 4.14
C TRP A 469 6.70 16.41 4.63
N LYS A 470 6.97 17.13 5.73
CA LYS A 470 6.07 18.14 6.28
C LYS A 470 5.64 19.18 5.25
N GLU A 471 6.62 19.76 4.58
CA GLU A 471 6.38 20.86 3.65
C GLU A 471 5.67 20.41 2.36
N HIS A 472 5.82 19.14 1.95
CA HIS A 472 5.38 18.69 0.64
C HIS A 472 4.17 17.72 0.68
N TYR A 473 4.00 16.96 1.78
CA TYR A 473 3.04 15.85 1.81
C TYR A 473 2.23 15.69 3.11
N ASP A 474 2.53 16.42 4.19
CA ASP A 474 1.64 16.48 5.35
C ASP A 474 0.40 17.32 5.00
N LEU A 475 -0.67 16.65 4.55
CA LEU A 475 -1.86 17.32 4.01
C LEU A 475 -2.53 18.23 5.04
N SER A 476 -2.53 17.85 6.31
CA SER A 476 -3.07 18.67 7.41
C SER A 476 -2.26 19.95 7.61
N TYR A 477 -0.93 19.86 7.57
CA TYR A 477 -0.05 21.02 7.63
C TYR A 477 -0.18 21.93 6.39
N ILE A 478 -0.20 21.34 5.19
CA ILE A 478 -0.35 22.07 3.93
C ILE A 478 -1.71 22.79 3.89
N LEU A 479 -2.78 22.14 4.35
CA LEU A 479 -4.10 22.74 4.43
C LEU A 479 -4.07 24.00 5.31
N GLU A 480 -3.47 23.93 6.50
CA GLU A 480 -3.32 25.06 7.41
C GLU A 480 -2.44 26.17 6.81
N ARG A 481 -1.26 25.82 6.32
CA ARG A 481 -0.29 26.75 5.71
C ARG A 481 -0.88 27.54 4.56
N ASP A 482 -1.60 26.86 3.67
CA ASP A 482 -2.12 27.44 2.42
C ASP A 482 -3.63 27.81 2.50
N TRP A 483 -4.23 27.77 3.71
CA TRP A 483 -5.66 27.94 3.90
C TRP A 483 -6.23 29.21 3.28
N SER A 484 -5.52 30.33 3.37
CA SER A 484 -5.96 31.58 2.76
C SER A 484 -6.24 31.48 1.25
N LYS A 485 -5.50 30.61 0.55
CA LYS A 485 -5.67 30.35 -0.90
C LYS A 485 -6.68 29.22 -1.16
N LEU A 486 -6.72 28.23 -0.27
CA LEU A 486 -7.53 27.03 -0.42
C LEU A 486 -8.98 27.21 0.05
N ALA A 487 -9.21 28.04 1.06
CA ALA A 487 -10.54 28.24 1.65
C ALA A 487 -11.65 28.53 0.62
N PRO A 488 -11.51 29.50 -0.31
CA PRO A 488 -12.55 29.78 -1.30
C PRO A 488 -12.78 28.63 -2.30
N LYS A 489 -11.78 27.77 -2.50
CA LYS A 489 -11.80 26.68 -3.49
C LYS A 489 -12.28 25.35 -2.90
N LEU A 490 -12.14 25.15 -1.58
CA LEU A 490 -12.45 23.88 -0.91
C LEU A 490 -13.78 23.88 -0.14
N ARG A 491 -14.52 24.97 -0.14
CA ARG A 491 -15.76 25.12 0.61
C ARG A 491 -16.76 23.99 0.31
N GLY A 492 -17.08 23.17 1.32
CA GLY A 492 -17.99 22.03 1.27
C GLY A 492 -17.54 20.89 0.35
N LYS A 493 -16.25 20.83 -0.03
CA LYS A 493 -15.73 19.81 -0.97
C LYS A 493 -15.15 18.58 -0.28
N MET A 494 -14.90 18.60 1.02
CA MET A 494 -14.21 17.50 1.69
C MET A 494 -15.10 16.83 2.74
N ARG A 495 -15.14 15.50 2.70
CA ARG A 495 -15.78 14.64 3.69
C ARG A 495 -14.80 13.54 4.07
N ILE A 496 -14.44 13.49 5.36
CA ILE A 496 -13.44 12.58 5.94
C ILE A 496 -14.14 11.59 6.87
N TYR A 497 -13.91 10.31 6.65
CA TYR A 497 -14.52 9.22 7.42
C TYR A 497 -13.44 8.25 7.88
N VAL A 498 -13.47 7.83 9.14
CA VAL A 498 -12.52 6.83 9.65
C VAL A 498 -13.15 6.03 10.78
N GLY A 499 -12.91 4.73 10.82
CA GLY A 499 -13.22 3.89 11.98
C GLY A 499 -12.29 4.20 13.15
N ASP A 500 -12.81 4.34 14.36
CA ASP A 500 -11.98 4.65 15.54
C ASP A 500 -11.09 3.47 15.98
N MET A 501 -11.38 2.27 15.48
CA MET A 501 -10.56 1.06 15.62
C MET A 501 -9.80 0.69 14.35
N ASP A 502 -9.45 1.68 13.51
CA ASP A 502 -8.67 1.44 12.31
C ASP A 502 -7.45 0.54 12.59
N ASN A 503 -7.28 -0.50 11.76
CA ASN A 503 -6.27 -1.53 11.97
C ASN A 503 -4.83 -1.00 11.93
N TYR A 504 -4.59 0.09 11.19
CA TYR A 504 -3.28 0.72 11.02
C TYR A 504 -3.13 2.02 11.82
N TYR A 505 -4.06 2.29 12.74
CA TYR A 505 -4.08 3.50 13.57
C TYR A 505 -4.25 4.82 12.79
N LEU A 506 -4.84 4.77 11.60
CA LEU A 506 -5.01 5.96 10.74
C LEU A 506 -5.97 7.00 11.33
N ASN A 507 -6.88 6.57 12.21
CA ASN A 507 -7.72 7.44 13.00
C ASN A 507 -6.93 8.48 13.83
N ASN A 508 -5.70 8.17 14.25
CA ASN A 508 -4.87 9.08 15.02
C ASN A 508 -4.51 10.35 14.22
N ALA A 509 -4.16 10.20 12.95
CA ALA A 509 -3.86 11.33 12.07
C ALA A 509 -5.12 12.17 11.80
N VAL A 510 -6.28 11.53 11.66
CA VAL A 510 -7.56 12.23 11.44
C VAL A 510 -7.95 13.06 12.66
N TYR A 511 -7.77 12.56 13.89
CA TYR A 511 -8.02 13.33 15.11
C TYR A 511 -7.21 14.64 15.13
N LEU A 512 -5.90 14.57 14.83
CA LEU A 512 -5.04 15.75 14.82
C LEU A 512 -5.34 16.69 13.65
N ALA A 513 -5.71 16.15 12.50
CA ALA A 513 -6.15 16.95 11.36
C ALA A 513 -7.45 17.69 11.67
N GLU A 514 -8.43 17.02 12.30
CA GLU A 514 -9.69 17.64 12.72
C GLU A 514 -9.47 18.78 13.73
N GLU A 515 -8.57 18.59 14.72
CA GLU A 515 -8.19 19.65 15.65
C GLU A 515 -7.64 20.89 14.94
N ARG A 516 -6.87 20.69 13.87
CA ARG A 516 -6.31 21.77 13.05
C ARG A 516 -7.39 22.41 12.18
N ILE A 517 -8.23 21.63 11.54
CA ILE A 517 -9.36 22.07 10.70
C ILE A 517 -10.31 22.98 11.50
N LYS A 518 -10.62 22.61 12.75
CA LYS A 518 -11.48 23.41 13.64
C LYS A 518 -10.92 24.79 14.00
N LYS A 519 -9.61 25.01 13.85
CA LYS A 519 -8.92 26.28 14.14
C LYS A 519 -8.73 27.16 12.89
N LEU A 520 -9.08 26.69 11.71
CA LEU A 520 -8.89 27.43 10.46
C LEU A 520 -9.78 28.69 10.43
N ASN A 521 -9.22 29.77 9.89
CA ASN A 521 -9.93 31.04 9.69
C ASN A 521 -9.74 31.55 8.26
N PRO A 522 -10.82 31.73 7.46
CA PRO A 522 -12.23 31.48 7.83
C PRO A 522 -12.49 30.02 8.18
N PRO A 523 -13.57 29.73 8.94
CA PRO A 523 -13.92 28.36 9.30
C PRO A 523 -14.04 27.44 8.09
N ALA A 524 -13.46 26.25 8.20
CA ALA A 524 -13.53 25.23 7.14
C ALA A 524 -14.91 24.57 7.15
N ASP A 525 -15.48 24.40 5.96
CA ASP A 525 -16.69 23.61 5.73
C ASP A 525 -16.25 22.19 5.29
N VAL A 526 -15.78 21.41 6.27
CA VAL A 526 -15.29 20.03 6.12
C VAL A 526 -16.08 19.14 7.08
N VAL A 527 -16.61 18.04 6.57
CA VAL A 527 -17.24 17.00 7.39
C VAL A 527 -16.15 16.03 7.84
N VAL A 528 -16.09 15.76 9.15
CA VAL A 528 -15.27 14.67 9.72
C VAL A 528 -16.19 13.81 10.56
N ASP A 529 -16.18 12.50 10.35
CA ASP A 529 -17.07 11.54 11.00
C ASP A 529 -16.35 10.22 11.33
N TYR A 530 -16.74 9.60 12.44
CA TYR A 530 -16.07 8.43 13.00
C TYR A 530 -17.03 7.26 13.13
N GLY A 531 -16.58 6.07 12.71
CA GLY A 531 -17.27 4.81 12.92
C GLY A 531 -16.97 4.23 14.30
N ASP A 532 -18.00 4.05 15.12
CA ASP A 532 -17.86 3.48 16.46
C ASP A 532 -17.40 2.02 16.38
N ARG A 533 -16.15 1.75 16.82
CA ARG A 533 -15.46 0.48 16.77
C ARG A 533 -15.32 -0.12 15.37
N ASP A 534 -15.49 0.68 14.35
CA ASP A 534 -15.27 0.27 12.97
C ASP A 534 -13.77 0.21 12.62
N GLU A 535 -13.46 -0.74 11.76
CA GLU A 535 -12.11 -1.02 11.30
C GLU A 535 -11.70 -0.17 10.09
N HIS A 536 -10.51 -0.46 9.61
CA HIS A 536 -9.95 0.12 8.40
C HIS A 536 -10.90 0.04 7.18
N CYS A 537 -10.98 1.12 6.43
CA CYS A 537 -11.87 1.34 5.28
C CYS A 537 -13.36 1.49 5.63
N TRP A 538 -13.68 1.93 6.84
CA TRP A 538 -15.02 2.43 7.10
C TRP A 538 -15.28 3.71 6.29
N ASN A 539 -16.45 3.77 5.64
CA ASN A 539 -16.75 4.77 4.62
C ASN A 539 -17.90 5.73 4.95
N GLY A 540 -18.32 5.78 6.22
CA GLY A 540 -19.41 6.64 6.68
C GLY A 540 -20.77 5.95 6.79
N ASP A 541 -20.88 4.64 6.54
CA ASP A 541 -22.14 3.90 6.69
C ASP A 541 -22.35 3.44 8.13
N HIS A 542 -23.14 4.20 8.92
CA HIS A 542 -23.53 3.82 10.28
C HIS A 542 -24.61 2.73 10.34
N THR A 543 -25.11 2.27 9.21
CA THR A 543 -26.21 1.30 9.17
C THR A 543 -25.77 -0.14 8.96
N ARG A 544 -24.51 -0.35 8.55
CA ARG A 544 -23.94 -1.66 8.25
C ARG A 544 -22.56 -1.82 8.86
N ALA A 545 -22.25 -3.03 9.29
CA ALA A 545 -20.89 -3.37 9.70
C ALA A 545 -19.89 -3.17 8.55
N ASN A 546 -18.65 -2.80 8.89
CA ASN A 546 -17.61 -2.46 7.94
C ASN A 546 -17.35 -3.56 6.87
N ALA A 547 -17.47 -4.84 7.22
CA ALA A 547 -17.36 -5.95 6.27
C ALA A 547 -18.29 -5.82 5.05
N TYR A 548 -19.44 -5.17 5.22
CA TYR A 548 -20.44 -4.94 4.17
C TYR A 548 -20.35 -3.54 3.58
N SER A 549 -20.20 -2.50 4.42
CA SER A 549 -20.22 -1.11 3.99
C SER A 549 -19.07 -0.80 3.02
N ARG A 550 -17.89 -1.31 3.28
CA ARG A 550 -16.70 -1.13 2.43
C ARG A 550 -16.85 -1.66 0.99
N LEU A 551 -17.83 -2.52 0.74
CA LEU A 551 -18.16 -3.03 -0.59
C LEU A 551 -19.17 -2.15 -1.32
N ARG A 552 -19.56 -0.99 -0.78
CA ARG A 552 -20.67 -0.16 -1.26
C ARG A 552 -20.30 1.32 -1.46
N TYR A 553 -19.05 1.59 -1.79
CA TYR A 553 -18.58 2.98 -1.93
C TYR A 553 -19.41 3.80 -2.91
N ALA A 554 -19.67 3.29 -4.13
CA ALA A 554 -20.42 4.04 -5.13
C ALA A 554 -21.86 4.34 -4.66
N GLN A 555 -22.53 3.39 -3.99
CA GLN A 555 -23.87 3.59 -3.45
C GLN A 555 -23.90 4.65 -2.33
N MET A 556 -22.80 4.80 -1.58
CA MET A 556 -22.67 5.81 -0.52
C MET A 556 -22.33 7.21 -1.08
N THR A 557 -21.42 7.28 -2.05
CA THR A 557 -20.82 8.53 -2.50
C THR A 557 -21.62 9.24 -3.60
N PHE A 558 -22.15 8.51 -4.56
CA PHE A 558 -22.77 9.09 -5.76
C PHE A 558 -24.01 9.95 -5.48
N PRO A 559 -24.91 9.62 -4.53
CA PRO A 559 -26.00 10.51 -4.18
C PRO A 559 -25.53 11.91 -3.74
N TRP A 560 -24.47 11.99 -2.93
CA TRP A 560 -23.88 13.25 -2.52
C TRP A 560 -23.22 13.99 -3.69
N PHE A 561 -22.56 13.28 -4.60
CA PHE A 561 -21.97 13.92 -5.80
C PHE A 561 -23.02 14.61 -6.63
N VAL A 562 -24.17 13.95 -6.86
CA VAL A 562 -25.29 14.54 -7.61
C VAL A 562 -25.88 15.74 -6.88
N GLU A 563 -26.16 15.61 -5.59
CA GLU A 563 -26.67 16.72 -4.77
C GLU A 563 -25.76 17.95 -4.90
N ARG A 564 -24.47 17.74 -4.75
CA ARG A 564 -23.49 18.80 -4.83
C ARG A 564 -23.41 19.43 -6.22
N MET A 565 -23.41 18.62 -7.29
CA MET A 565 -23.45 19.15 -8.66
C MET A 565 -24.66 20.04 -8.89
N LEU A 566 -25.84 19.60 -8.47
CA LEU A 566 -27.08 20.37 -8.62
C LEU A 566 -27.05 21.70 -7.85
N ALA A 567 -26.38 21.71 -6.70
CA ALA A 567 -26.25 22.90 -5.86
C ALA A 567 -25.17 23.90 -6.34
N THR A 568 -24.13 23.44 -7.06
CA THR A 568 -22.93 24.24 -7.35
C THR A 568 -22.60 24.38 -8.83
N ALA A 569 -23.36 23.78 -9.72
CA ALA A 569 -23.13 23.87 -11.15
C ALA A 569 -23.19 25.33 -11.65
N PRO A 570 -22.30 25.76 -12.55
CA PRO A 570 -22.33 27.11 -13.10
C PRO A 570 -23.56 27.32 -13.97
N ALA A 571 -23.93 28.58 -14.18
CA ALA A 571 -25.03 28.94 -15.06
C ALA A 571 -24.78 28.39 -16.49
N GLY A 572 -25.79 27.74 -17.07
CA GLY A 572 -25.69 27.11 -18.40
C GLY A 572 -25.08 25.72 -18.41
N ALA A 573 -24.73 25.15 -17.25
CA ALA A 573 -24.24 23.77 -17.15
C ALA A 573 -25.30 22.75 -17.65
N ASP A 574 -24.82 21.70 -18.33
CA ASP A 574 -25.68 20.58 -18.73
C ASP A 574 -26.01 19.69 -17.53
N LEU A 575 -27.17 19.93 -16.94
CA LEU A 575 -27.73 19.14 -15.84
C LEU A 575 -28.83 18.18 -16.32
N ARG A 576 -29.02 17.98 -17.64
CA ARG A 576 -30.15 17.22 -18.17
C ARG A 576 -29.74 16.00 -18.98
N SER A 577 -28.72 16.10 -19.84
CA SER A 577 -28.39 15.05 -20.80
C SER A 577 -28.10 13.69 -20.16
N TRP A 578 -27.55 13.67 -18.96
CA TRP A 578 -27.19 12.48 -18.19
C TRP A 578 -28.25 12.03 -17.16
N ARG A 579 -29.42 12.69 -17.12
CA ARG A 579 -30.50 12.41 -16.15
C ARG A 579 -31.73 11.83 -16.83
N TYR A 580 -31.55 10.78 -17.60
CA TYR A 580 -32.63 10.06 -18.32
C TYR A 580 -33.09 8.81 -17.59
#